data_fd126d19d37678619193c4ab9c927307
#
_entry.id   fd126d19d37678619193c4ab9c927307
#
_cell.length_a   1.000
_cell.length_b   1.000
_cell.length_c   1.000
_cell.angle_alpha   90.00
_cell.angle_beta   90.00
_cell.angle_gamma   90.00
#
_symmetry.space_group_name_H-M   'P 1'
#
loop_
_entity.id
_entity.type
_entity.pdbx_description
1 polymer ?
#
loop_
_entity_poly.entity_id
_entity_poly.type
_entity_poly.pdbx_seq_one_letter_code
_entity_poly.pdbx_strand_id
1 'polypeptide(L)'
;MAETHPVLLSALAGFVCALMFASIPVGPINLTILGEGARRGFRWCFFVGLGAATMDAVYCAVSFTGLSQFIDHGIVKASMQVASFVFLLYLGFKFLLAPSVNVPTKLDAASEKLEHKLEEKIHPHSAYATGFLRVAANLGVLVAWAVLSAMLMAHDWVDETFQAKAACVGGVVMAYVLWFLFISFAVSRGHGKFSENTLLRLQHFSGLCLIATAVFEGAHIAWQLAKHKL
;
A
#
# COMPACT_ATOMS: atom_id res chain seq x y z
N MET A 1 19.54 9.39 23.39
CA MET A 1 19.16 8.00 23.06
C MET A 1 17.64 7.75 23.12
N ALA A 2 16.85 8.50 23.87
CA ALA A 2 15.39 8.29 23.94
C ALA A 2 14.61 8.70 22.67
N GLU A 3 15.09 9.64 21.89
CA GLU A 3 14.39 10.12 20.68
C GLU A 3 14.57 9.25 19.42
N THR A 4 15.54 8.34 19.42
CA THR A 4 15.79 7.47 18.24
C THR A 4 14.84 6.28 18.17
N HIS A 5 14.27 5.85 19.29
CA HIS A 5 13.33 4.71 19.34
C HIS A 5 12.02 4.98 18.58
N PRO A 6 11.33 6.11 18.76
CA PRO A 6 10.07 6.37 18.03
C PRO A 6 10.31 6.56 16.52
N VAL A 7 11.40 7.19 16.12
CA VAL A 7 11.75 7.40 14.70
C VAL A 7 12.04 6.05 14.01
N LEU A 8 12.78 5.15 14.65
CA LEU A 8 13.07 3.83 14.13
C LEU A 8 11.80 2.97 14.05
N LEU A 9 10.96 3.01 15.06
CA LEU A 9 9.67 2.31 15.07
C LEU A 9 8.79 2.79 13.90
N SER A 10 8.70 4.09 13.68
CA SER A 10 7.94 4.68 12.58
C SER A 10 8.47 4.24 11.22
N ALA A 11 9.81 4.21 11.04
CA ALA A 11 10.42 3.71 9.81
C ALA A 11 10.11 2.23 9.57
N LEU A 12 10.21 1.40 10.61
CA LEU A 12 9.89 -0.03 10.53
C LEU A 12 8.40 -0.26 10.26
N ALA A 13 7.52 0.49 10.91
CA ALA A 13 6.08 0.41 10.68
C ALA A 13 5.73 0.73 9.22
N GLY A 14 6.29 1.83 8.68
CA GLY A 14 6.13 2.19 7.27
C GLY A 14 6.68 1.12 6.33
N PHE A 15 7.86 0.58 6.63
CA PHE A 15 8.49 -0.47 5.84
C PHE A 15 7.64 -1.74 5.80
N VAL A 16 7.20 -2.25 6.96
CA VAL A 16 6.42 -3.49 7.05
C VAL A 16 5.06 -3.32 6.38
N CYS A 17 4.35 -2.22 6.65
CA CYS A 17 3.07 -1.95 6.02
C CYS A 17 3.19 -1.86 4.50
N ALA A 18 4.16 -1.10 3.99
CA ALA A 18 4.37 -0.97 2.56
C ALA A 18 4.76 -2.29 1.91
N LEU A 19 5.62 -3.09 2.55
CA LEU A 19 6.01 -4.41 2.02
C LEU A 19 4.82 -5.36 1.93
N MET A 20 3.95 -5.37 2.95
CA MET A 20 2.72 -6.16 2.93
C MET A 20 1.81 -5.76 1.77
N PHE A 21 1.64 -4.46 1.52
CA PHE A 21 0.82 -3.96 0.41
C PHE A 21 1.49 -4.15 -0.96
N ALA A 22 2.78 -3.91 -1.08
CA ALA A 22 3.55 -4.11 -2.31
C ALA A 22 3.54 -5.57 -2.76
N SER A 23 3.58 -6.50 -1.81
CA SER A 23 3.59 -7.95 -2.09
C SER A 23 2.26 -8.50 -2.60
N ILE A 24 1.18 -7.70 -2.59
CA ILE A 24 -0.09 -8.07 -3.19
C ILE A 24 0.08 -8.06 -4.73
N PRO A 25 0.09 -9.23 -5.40
CA PRO A 25 0.46 -9.33 -6.81
C PRO A 25 -0.61 -8.76 -7.76
N VAL A 26 -1.73 -8.30 -7.24
CA VAL A 26 -2.94 -7.91 -7.97
C VAL A 26 -3.02 -6.42 -8.27
N GLY A 27 -2.05 -5.63 -7.83
CA GLY A 27 -2.01 -4.20 -8.16
C GLY A 27 -1.69 -3.96 -9.64
N PRO A 28 -2.25 -2.91 -10.26
CA PRO A 28 -2.05 -2.61 -11.70
C PRO A 28 -0.57 -2.50 -12.07
N ILE A 29 0.27 -2.03 -11.16
CA ILE A 29 1.72 -1.92 -11.38
C ILE A 29 2.40 -3.29 -11.41
N ASN A 30 2.09 -4.17 -10.45
CA ASN A 30 2.66 -5.52 -10.42
C ASN A 30 2.25 -6.30 -11.67
N LEU A 31 0.98 -6.19 -12.08
CA LEU A 31 0.48 -6.82 -13.32
C LEU A 31 1.16 -6.25 -14.56
N THR A 32 1.40 -4.94 -14.62
CA THR A 32 2.15 -4.31 -15.71
C THR A 32 3.58 -4.85 -15.80
N ILE A 33 4.28 -4.93 -14.67
CA ILE A 33 5.65 -5.45 -14.59
C ILE A 33 5.66 -6.93 -15.00
N LEU A 34 4.72 -7.72 -14.52
CA LEU A 34 4.62 -9.15 -14.84
C LEU A 34 4.26 -9.39 -16.31
N GLY A 35 3.35 -8.61 -16.89
CA GLY A 35 2.89 -8.76 -18.27
C GLY A 35 3.90 -8.30 -19.31
N GLU A 36 4.57 -7.19 -19.07
CA GLU A 36 5.47 -6.57 -20.04
C GLU A 36 6.96 -6.78 -19.75
N GLY A 37 7.28 -7.20 -18.51
CA GLY A 37 8.66 -7.26 -18.02
C GLY A 37 9.57 -8.21 -18.82
N ALA A 38 9.04 -9.35 -19.25
CA ALA A 38 9.78 -10.30 -20.09
C ALA A 38 10.19 -9.70 -21.45
N ARG A 39 9.39 -8.75 -21.97
CA ARG A 39 9.64 -8.09 -23.27
C ARG A 39 10.50 -6.84 -23.13
N ARG A 40 10.30 -6.06 -22.05
CA ARG A 40 10.91 -4.74 -21.87
C ARG A 40 12.16 -4.75 -20.97
N GLY A 41 12.37 -5.85 -20.25
CA GLY A 41 13.57 -6.09 -19.44
C GLY A 41 13.59 -5.36 -18.09
N PHE A 42 14.64 -5.66 -17.30
CA PHE A 42 14.82 -5.19 -15.93
C PHE A 42 14.70 -3.68 -15.76
N ARG A 43 15.41 -2.90 -16.58
CA ARG A 43 15.46 -1.43 -16.41
C ARG A 43 14.06 -0.81 -16.52
N TRP A 44 13.30 -1.24 -17.51
CA TRP A 44 11.95 -0.72 -17.71
C TRP A 44 11.06 -1.04 -16.52
N CYS A 45 11.04 -2.30 -16.07
CA CYS A 45 10.25 -2.73 -14.92
C CYS A 45 10.60 -1.96 -13.66
N PHE A 46 11.90 -1.81 -13.39
CA PHE A 46 12.39 -1.12 -12.20
C PHE A 46 12.00 0.37 -12.20
N PHE A 47 12.11 1.06 -13.35
CA PHE A 47 11.70 2.46 -13.44
C PHE A 47 10.18 2.65 -13.35
N VAL A 48 9.37 1.73 -13.86
CA VAL A 48 7.91 1.72 -13.61
C VAL A 48 7.64 1.60 -12.12
N GLY A 49 8.28 0.65 -11.45
CA GLY A 49 8.17 0.48 -10.01
C GLY A 49 8.62 1.70 -9.21
N LEU A 50 9.71 2.36 -9.61
CA LEU A 50 10.21 3.59 -8.98
C LEU A 50 9.20 4.75 -9.11
N GLY A 51 8.58 4.92 -10.27
CA GLY A 51 7.52 5.90 -10.47
C GLY A 51 6.33 5.63 -9.54
N ALA A 52 5.91 4.37 -9.45
CA ALA A 52 4.87 3.93 -8.54
C ALA A 52 5.23 4.22 -7.08
N ALA A 53 6.42 3.81 -6.63
CA ALA A 53 6.91 4.05 -5.27
C ALA A 53 6.92 5.53 -4.87
N THR A 54 7.27 6.40 -5.83
CA THR A 54 7.26 7.85 -5.58
C THR A 54 5.85 8.35 -5.32
N MET A 55 4.85 7.90 -6.09
CA MET A 55 3.48 8.34 -5.88
C MET A 55 2.86 7.74 -4.62
N ASP A 56 3.19 6.49 -4.28
CA ASP A 56 2.83 5.87 -3.00
C ASP A 56 3.38 6.68 -1.81
N ALA A 57 4.64 7.11 -1.88
CA ALA A 57 5.25 7.97 -0.87
C ALA A 57 4.54 9.33 -0.74
N VAL A 58 4.13 9.92 -1.86
CA VAL A 58 3.34 11.16 -1.89
C VAL A 58 1.99 10.93 -1.20
N TYR A 59 1.28 9.85 -1.53
CA TYR A 59 0.00 9.54 -0.90
C TYR A 59 0.13 9.30 0.60
N CYS A 60 1.16 8.58 1.03
CA CYS A 60 1.48 8.38 2.44
C CYS A 60 1.74 9.71 3.15
N ALA A 61 2.58 10.58 2.59
CA ALA A 61 2.90 11.89 3.17
C ALA A 61 1.67 12.82 3.25
N VAL A 62 0.87 12.88 2.19
CA VAL A 62 -0.37 13.68 2.15
C VAL A 62 -1.39 13.16 3.15
N SER A 63 -1.50 11.83 3.30
CA SER A 63 -2.40 11.22 4.28
C SER A 63 -2.02 11.59 5.70
N PHE A 64 -0.73 11.59 6.06
CA PHE A 64 -0.28 12.03 7.37
C PHE A 64 -0.57 13.51 7.64
N THR A 65 -0.38 14.38 6.65
CA THR A 65 -0.64 15.82 6.84
C THR A 65 -2.13 16.13 6.95
N GLY A 66 -2.97 15.43 6.18
CA GLY A 66 -4.43 15.61 6.23
C GLY A 66 -5.08 15.06 7.51
N LEU A 67 -4.54 13.98 8.07
CA LEU A 67 -5.10 13.30 9.23
C LEU A 67 -4.65 13.89 10.57
N SER A 68 -3.46 14.50 10.63
CA SER A 68 -2.89 15.02 11.88
C SER A 68 -3.76 16.08 12.56
N GLN A 69 -4.56 16.84 11.81
CA GLN A 69 -5.45 17.85 12.37
C GLN A 69 -6.68 17.28 13.12
N PHE A 70 -6.96 15.98 12.93
CA PHE A 70 -8.17 15.35 13.46
C PHE A 70 -7.90 14.37 14.61
N ILE A 71 -6.63 13.97 14.82
CA ILE A 71 -6.26 12.90 15.76
C ILE A 71 -6.40 13.31 17.23
N ASP A 72 -6.31 14.61 17.53
CA ASP A 72 -6.46 15.13 18.90
C ASP A 72 -7.84 14.87 19.53
N HIS A 73 -8.83 14.46 18.72
CA HIS A 73 -10.17 14.16 19.18
C HIS A 73 -10.31 12.64 19.39
N GLY A 74 -10.47 12.20 20.63
CA GLY A 74 -10.59 10.77 20.99
C GLY A 74 -11.65 10.02 20.17
N ILE A 75 -12.81 10.65 19.88
CA ILE A 75 -13.86 10.06 19.05
C ILE A 75 -13.38 9.85 17.61
N VAL A 76 -12.60 10.78 17.06
CA VAL A 76 -12.07 10.67 15.70
C VAL A 76 -11.03 9.55 15.66
N LYS A 77 -10.11 9.49 16.64
CA LYS A 77 -9.13 8.40 16.76
C LYS A 77 -9.81 7.03 16.80
N ALA A 78 -10.85 6.87 17.63
CA ALA A 78 -11.63 5.63 17.73
C ALA A 78 -12.35 5.30 16.41
N SER A 79 -12.95 6.28 15.76
CA SER A 79 -13.61 6.10 14.45
C SER A 79 -12.62 5.65 13.38
N MET A 80 -11.41 6.20 13.37
CA MET A 80 -10.34 5.83 12.44
C MET A 80 -9.87 4.39 12.67
N GLN A 81 -9.73 3.95 13.93
CA GLN A 81 -9.38 2.57 14.26
C GLN A 81 -10.45 1.60 13.75
N VAL A 82 -11.73 1.88 14.00
CA VAL A 82 -12.84 1.04 13.53
C VAL A 82 -12.90 1.02 12.00
N ALA A 83 -12.72 2.17 11.34
CA ALA A 83 -12.71 2.25 9.88
C ALA A 83 -11.54 1.44 9.29
N SER A 84 -10.34 1.52 9.88
CA SER A 84 -9.17 0.74 9.47
C SER A 84 -9.41 -0.76 9.62
N PHE A 85 -9.95 -1.18 10.75
CA PHE A 85 -10.33 -2.58 11.01
C PHE A 85 -11.29 -3.12 9.94
N VAL A 86 -12.39 -2.39 9.69
CA VAL A 86 -13.39 -2.79 8.67
C VAL A 86 -12.77 -2.85 7.28
N PHE A 87 -11.92 -1.88 6.93
CA PHE A 87 -11.27 -1.82 5.62
C PHE A 87 -10.28 -2.98 5.43
N LEU A 88 -9.46 -3.29 6.44
CA LEU A 88 -8.52 -4.41 6.39
C LEU A 88 -9.26 -5.76 6.28
N LEU A 89 -10.36 -5.93 7.01
CA LEU A 89 -11.23 -7.10 6.88
C LEU A 89 -11.81 -7.20 5.46
N TYR A 90 -12.35 -6.11 4.94
CA TYR A 90 -12.91 -6.07 3.59
C TYR A 90 -11.87 -6.47 2.54
N LEU A 91 -10.67 -5.87 2.57
CA LEU A 91 -9.60 -6.21 1.64
C LEU A 91 -9.11 -7.64 1.84
N GLY A 92 -8.96 -8.08 3.08
CA GLY A 92 -8.53 -9.43 3.40
C GLY A 92 -9.48 -10.49 2.85
N PHE A 93 -10.79 -10.33 3.07
CA PHE A 93 -11.79 -11.23 2.49
C PHE A 93 -11.89 -11.12 0.97
N LYS A 94 -11.82 -9.90 0.41
CA LYS A 94 -11.80 -9.69 -1.04
C LYS A 94 -10.67 -10.48 -1.69
N PHE A 95 -9.48 -10.48 -1.10
CA PHE A 95 -8.31 -11.18 -1.65
C PHE A 95 -8.36 -12.69 -1.36
N LEU A 96 -8.79 -13.09 -0.18
CA LEU A 96 -8.87 -14.51 0.19
C LEU A 96 -9.94 -15.27 -0.61
N LEU A 97 -11.06 -14.63 -0.91
CA LEU A 97 -12.19 -15.25 -1.62
C LEU A 97 -12.17 -14.98 -3.13
N ALA A 98 -11.14 -14.33 -3.64
CA ALA A 98 -11.06 -14.03 -5.06
C ALA A 98 -10.95 -15.31 -5.92
N PRO A 99 -11.84 -15.53 -6.88
CA PRO A 99 -11.79 -16.71 -7.75
C PRO A 99 -10.73 -16.58 -8.86
N SER A 100 -10.26 -15.36 -9.12
CA SER A 100 -9.25 -15.04 -10.13
C SER A 100 -8.43 -13.82 -9.71
N VAL A 101 -7.30 -13.60 -10.36
CA VAL A 101 -6.38 -12.49 -10.07
C VAL A 101 -7.02 -11.12 -10.34
N ASN A 102 -7.98 -11.05 -11.24
CA ASN A 102 -8.66 -9.81 -11.64
C ASN A 102 -10.15 -9.84 -11.29
N VAL A 103 -10.51 -9.39 -10.08
CA VAL A 103 -11.92 -9.11 -9.74
C VAL A 103 -12.10 -7.59 -9.70
N PRO A 104 -12.60 -6.96 -10.79
CA PRO A 104 -12.74 -5.51 -10.86
C PRO A 104 -13.80 -5.03 -9.87
N THR A 105 -13.48 -3.95 -9.16
CA THR A 105 -14.42 -3.22 -8.32
C THR A 105 -14.88 -1.94 -9.03
N LYS A 106 -15.93 -1.27 -8.48
CA LYS A 106 -16.34 0.06 -8.97
C LYS A 106 -15.21 1.08 -8.86
N LEU A 107 -14.36 0.94 -7.85
CA LEU A 107 -13.20 1.80 -7.64
C LEU A 107 -12.13 1.53 -8.69
N ASP A 108 -11.90 0.26 -9.03
CA ASP A 108 -10.96 -0.13 -10.09
C ASP A 108 -11.42 0.40 -11.45
N ALA A 109 -12.71 0.32 -11.76
CA ALA A 109 -13.28 0.87 -13.01
C ALA A 109 -13.18 2.41 -13.08
N ALA A 110 -13.32 3.11 -11.95
CA ALA A 110 -13.12 4.56 -11.90
C ALA A 110 -11.65 4.93 -12.08
N SER A 111 -10.74 4.15 -11.47
CA SER A 111 -9.30 4.31 -11.61
C SER A 111 -8.83 4.08 -13.04
N GLU A 112 -9.33 3.03 -13.71
CA GLU A 112 -9.03 2.70 -15.11
C GLU A 112 -9.44 3.82 -16.07
N LYS A 113 -10.64 4.41 -15.87
CA LYS A 113 -11.09 5.57 -16.67
C LYS A 113 -10.20 6.80 -16.45
N LEU A 114 -9.74 7.03 -15.24
CA LEU A 114 -8.85 8.14 -14.92
C LEU A 114 -7.45 7.90 -15.49
N GLU A 115 -6.94 6.67 -15.39
CA GLU A 115 -5.68 6.25 -15.97
C GLU A 115 -5.66 6.50 -17.47
N HIS A 116 -6.69 6.02 -18.19
CA HIS A 116 -6.80 6.19 -19.63
C HIS A 116 -6.81 7.68 -20.03
N LYS A 117 -7.58 8.51 -19.32
CA LYS A 117 -7.60 9.97 -19.57
C LYS A 117 -6.26 10.64 -19.32
N LEU A 118 -5.54 10.23 -18.29
CA LEU A 118 -4.21 10.77 -17.97
C LEU A 118 -3.16 10.30 -18.97
N GLU A 119 -3.17 9.03 -19.35
CA GLU A 119 -2.26 8.49 -20.37
C GLU A 119 -2.49 9.15 -21.73
N GLU A 120 -3.75 9.35 -22.13
CA GLU A 120 -4.10 10.04 -23.39
C GLU A 120 -3.64 11.51 -23.39
N LYS A 121 -3.78 12.20 -22.26
CA LYS A 121 -3.43 13.63 -22.15
C LYS A 121 -1.93 13.88 -21.99
N ILE A 122 -1.22 13.01 -21.27
CA ILE A 122 0.19 13.24 -20.88
C ILE A 122 1.14 12.47 -21.77
N HIS A 123 0.70 11.37 -22.44
CA HIS A 123 1.51 10.53 -23.32
C HIS A 123 2.85 10.15 -22.66
N PRO A 124 2.86 9.30 -21.61
CA PRO A 124 4.07 9.04 -20.83
C PRO A 124 5.14 8.38 -21.71
N HIS A 125 6.20 9.13 -21.99
CA HIS A 125 7.32 8.66 -22.81
C HIS A 125 8.35 7.85 -22.03
N SER A 126 8.27 7.84 -20.69
CA SER A 126 9.22 7.14 -19.82
C SER A 126 8.52 6.08 -18.95
N ALA A 127 9.25 5.00 -18.65
CA ALA A 127 8.80 3.96 -17.74
C ALA A 127 8.43 4.52 -16.36
N TYR A 128 9.20 5.48 -15.85
CA TYR A 128 8.94 6.15 -14.59
C TYR A 128 7.60 6.90 -14.61
N ALA A 129 7.35 7.71 -15.65
CA ALA A 129 6.09 8.44 -15.78
C ALA A 129 4.89 7.49 -15.88
N THR A 130 5.02 6.36 -16.57
CA THR A 130 3.98 5.33 -16.64
C THR A 130 3.62 4.81 -15.26
N GLY A 131 4.61 4.41 -14.45
CA GLY A 131 4.37 3.93 -13.08
C GLY A 131 3.77 4.99 -12.17
N PHE A 132 4.29 6.21 -12.23
CA PHE A 132 3.79 7.36 -11.46
C PHE A 132 2.32 7.66 -11.78
N LEU A 133 1.97 7.78 -13.06
CA LEU A 133 0.61 8.11 -13.49
C LEU A 133 -0.41 7.02 -13.15
N ARG A 134 -0.03 5.75 -13.27
CA ARG A 134 -0.90 4.63 -12.92
C ARG A 134 -1.26 4.62 -11.44
N VAL A 135 -0.30 4.88 -10.57
CA VAL A 135 -0.60 5.01 -9.13
C VAL A 135 -1.37 6.30 -8.84
N ALA A 136 -1.01 7.42 -9.50
CA ALA A 136 -1.74 8.69 -9.35
C ALA A 136 -3.21 8.59 -9.76
N ALA A 137 -3.52 7.76 -10.75
CA ALA A 137 -4.90 7.48 -11.16
C ALA A 137 -5.62 6.48 -10.23
N ASN A 138 -4.90 5.75 -9.38
CA ASN A 138 -5.48 4.67 -8.60
C ASN A 138 -6.08 5.18 -7.28
N LEU A 139 -7.39 5.44 -7.32
CA LEU A 139 -8.15 5.89 -6.15
C LEU A 139 -8.13 4.86 -4.99
N GLY A 140 -8.00 3.57 -5.31
CA GLY A 140 -7.90 2.51 -4.30
C GLY A 140 -6.63 2.63 -3.47
N VAL A 141 -5.50 2.98 -4.09
CA VAL A 141 -4.23 3.21 -3.40
C VAL A 141 -4.31 4.45 -2.50
N LEU A 142 -4.93 5.54 -2.98
CA LEU A 142 -5.15 6.74 -2.18
C LEU A 142 -5.96 6.43 -0.91
N VAL A 143 -7.07 5.71 -1.05
CA VAL A 143 -7.92 5.30 0.08
C VAL A 143 -7.15 4.37 1.01
N ALA A 144 -6.38 3.42 0.47
CA ALA A 144 -5.56 2.51 1.26
C ALA A 144 -4.55 3.27 2.12
N TRP A 145 -3.82 4.23 1.54
CA TRP A 145 -2.87 5.05 2.30
C TRP A 145 -3.55 5.93 3.35
N ALA A 146 -4.73 6.49 3.07
CA ALA A 146 -5.48 7.24 4.07
C ALA A 146 -5.83 6.36 5.28
N VAL A 147 -6.32 5.15 5.05
CA VAL A 147 -6.67 4.20 6.12
C VAL A 147 -5.43 3.70 6.87
N LEU A 148 -4.36 3.34 6.17
CA LEU A 148 -3.12 2.87 6.78
C LEU A 148 -2.45 3.93 7.63
N SER A 149 -2.36 5.16 7.13
CA SER A 149 -1.80 6.27 7.88
C SER A 149 -2.63 6.55 9.13
N ALA A 150 -3.96 6.47 9.03
CA ALA A 150 -4.86 6.59 10.17
C ALA A 150 -4.61 5.48 11.22
N MET A 151 -4.45 4.25 10.77
CA MET A 151 -4.13 3.10 11.63
C MET A 151 -2.78 3.30 12.34
N LEU A 152 -1.73 3.66 11.60
CA LEU A 152 -0.39 3.85 12.15
C LEU A 152 -0.34 4.94 13.23
N MET A 153 -1.04 6.05 13.01
CA MET A 153 -1.13 7.14 13.99
C MET A 153 -2.05 6.77 15.17
N ALA A 154 -3.18 6.11 14.92
CA ALA A 154 -4.12 5.71 15.97
C ALA A 154 -3.52 4.71 16.98
N HIS A 155 -2.52 3.93 16.56
CA HIS A 155 -1.79 2.98 17.42
C HIS A 155 -0.48 3.54 17.98
N ASP A 156 -0.21 4.82 17.80
CA ASP A 156 1.02 5.48 18.24
C ASP A 156 2.30 4.82 17.70
N TRP A 157 2.20 4.14 16.52
CA TRP A 157 3.36 3.58 15.81
C TRP A 157 4.11 4.64 15.00
N VAL A 158 3.41 5.72 14.66
CA VAL A 158 3.97 6.92 14.05
C VAL A 158 3.53 8.12 14.86
N ASP A 159 4.48 8.76 15.53
CA ASP A 159 4.24 9.96 16.30
C ASP A 159 3.85 11.13 15.38
N GLU A 160 3.23 12.16 15.98
CA GLU A 160 2.81 13.37 15.25
C GLU A 160 3.99 14.23 14.78
N THR A 161 5.21 13.96 15.24
CA THR A 161 6.41 14.71 14.88
C THR A 161 6.72 14.56 13.39
N PHE A 162 7.20 15.63 12.78
CA PHE A 162 7.63 15.60 11.38
C PHE A 162 8.69 14.52 11.12
N GLN A 163 9.61 14.31 12.08
CA GLN A 163 10.67 13.32 11.98
C GLN A 163 10.13 11.88 11.90
N ALA A 164 9.15 11.54 12.75
CA ALA A 164 8.51 10.23 12.75
C ALA A 164 7.74 9.96 11.44
N LYS A 165 6.95 10.94 10.98
CA LYS A 165 6.23 10.86 9.69
C LYS A 165 7.19 10.72 8.51
N ALA A 166 8.26 11.52 8.46
CA ALA A 166 9.29 11.44 7.42
C ALA A 166 10.02 10.09 7.45
N ALA A 167 10.33 9.56 8.63
CA ALA A 167 10.95 8.25 8.79
C ALA A 167 10.03 7.13 8.30
N CYS A 168 8.72 7.21 8.60
CA CYS A 168 7.72 6.27 8.08
C CYS A 168 7.68 6.29 6.55
N VAL A 169 7.59 7.48 5.94
CA VAL A 169 7.63 7.63 4.47
C VAL A 169 8.94 7.07 3.89
N GLY A 170 10.07 7.31 4.56
CA GLY A 170 11.36 6.72 4.18
C GLY A 170 11.34 5.18 4.21
N GLY A 171 10.73 4.59 5.24
CA GLY A 171 10.49 3.15 5.33
C GLY A 171 9.63 2.62 4.19
N VAL A 172 8.55 3.33 3.86
CA VAL A 172 7.67 3.01 2.71
C VAL A 172 8.46 3.00 1.41
N VAL A 173 9.23 4.04 1.13
CA VAL A 173 10.06 4.12 -0.09
C VAL A 173 11.04 2.97 -0.16
N MET A 174 11.73 2.66 0.94
CA MET A 174 12.69 1.56 1.00
C MET A 174 12.02 0.22 0.69
N ALA A 175 10.85 -0.06 1.27
CA ALA A 175 10.10 -1.29 1.04
C ALA A 175 9.72 -1.45 -0.43
N TYR A 176 9.16 -0.40 -1.05
CA TYR A 176 8.77 -0.42 -2.46
C TYR A 176 9.97 -0.55 -3.40
N VAL A 177 11.07 0.15 -3.13
CA VAL A 177 12.30 0.03 -3.93
C VAL A 177 12.82 -1.39 -3.90
N LEU A 178 12.91 -2.00 -2.71
CA LEU A 178 13.35 -3.40 -2.57
C LEU A 178 12.38 -4.37 -3.27
N TRP A 179 11.08 -4.17 -3.11
CA TRP A 179 10.07 -5.00 -3.77
C TRP A 179 10.18 -4.92 -5.29
N PHE A 180 10.20 -3.71 -5.86
CA PHE A 180 10.28 -3.54 -7.31
C PHE A 180 11.63 -3.95 -7.89
N LEU A 181 12.71 -3.83 -7.12
CA LEU A 181 14.00 -4.40 -7.51
C LEU A 181 13.92 -5.93 -7.59
N PHE A 182 13.31 -6.56 -6.60
CA PHE A 182 13.14 -8.01 -6.55
C PHE A 182 12.26 -8.52 -7.71
N ILE A 183 11.06 -7.96 -7.88
CA ILE A 183 10.12 -8.42 -8.92
C ILE A 183 10.66 -8.15 -10.32
N SER A 184 11.30 -7.00 -10.55
CA SER A 184 11.92 -6.66 -11.84
C SER A 184 13.04 -7.63 -12.20
N PHE A 185 13.85 -8.01 -11.21
CA PHE A 185 14.91 -9.00 -11.39
C PHE A 185 14.33 -10.39 -11.69
N ALA A 186 13.32 -10.82 -10.94
CA ALA A 186 12.68 -12.12 -11.13
C ALA A 186 12.05 -12.24 -12.52
N VAL A 187 11.34 -11.20 -12.97
CA VAL A 187 10.66 -11.18 -14.28
C VAL A 187 11.66 -11.12 -15.44
N SER A 188 12.71 -10.29 -15.33
CA SER A 188 13.66 -10.08 -16.43
C SER A 188 14.54 -11.29 -16.72
N ARG A 189 14.72 -12.20 -15.75
CA ARG A 189 15.51 -13.44 -15.93
C ARG A 189 14.71 -14.61 -16.52
N GLY A 190 13.52 -14.35 -17.07
CA GLY A 190 12.71 -15.40 -17.70
C GLY A 190 11.92 -16.25 -16.72
N HIS A 191 11.98 -15.98 -15.42
CA HIS A 191 11.10 -16.56 -14.40
C HIS A 191 9.70 -15.92 -14.43
N GLY A 192 9.46 -15.05 -15.40
CA GLY A 192 8.30 -14.18 -15.52
C GLY A 192 6.99 -14.83 -16.00
N LYS A 193 6.96 -16.12 -16.18
CA LYS A 193 5.70 -16.85 -16.32
C LYS A 193 5.25 -17.31 -14.93
N PHE A 194 4.95 -16.34 -14.05
CA PHE A 194 4.15 -16.68 -12.88
C PHE A 194 2.81 -17.22 -13.40
N SER A 195 2.57 -18.50 -13.14
CA SER A 195 1.28 -19.09 -13.49
C SER A 195 0.18 -18.31 -12.77
N GLU A 196 -0.97 -18.16 -13.40
CA GLU A 196 -2.13 -17.51 -12.79
C GLU A 196 -2.45 -18.11 -11.41
N ASN A 197 -2.25 -19.41 -11.26
CA ASN A 197 -2.38 -20.13 -9.99
C ASN A 197 -1.36 -19.66 -8.92
N THR A 198 -0.14 -19.31 -9.31
CA THR A 198 0.87 -18.79 -8.36
C THR A 198 0.50 -17.39 -7.89
N LEU A 199 0.04 -16.53 -8.80
CA LEU A 199 -0.44 -15.20 -8.48
C LEU A 199 -1.67 -15.26 -7.57
N LEU A 200 -2.59 -16.16 -7.85
CA LEU A 200 -3.78 -16.37 -7.03
C LEU A 200 -3.43 -16.86 -5.62
N ARG A 201 -2.48 -17.78 -5.48
CA ARG A 201 -1.98 -18.23 -4.16
C ARG A 201 -1.35 -17.09 -3.37
N LEU A 202 -0.53 -16.26 -4.02
CA LEU A 202 0.05 -15.07 -3.39
C LEU A 202 -1.04 -14.09 -2.94
N GLN A 203 -2.07 -13.89 -3.76
CA GLN A 203 -3.22 -13.06 -3.40
C GLN A 203 -3.98 -13.60 -2.19
N HIS A 204 -4.27 -14.91 -2.15
CA HIS A 204 -4.92 -15.54 -1.00
C HIS A 204 -4.06 -15.43 0.26
N PHE A 205 -2.74 -15.62 0.14
CA PHE A 205 -1.81 -15.45 1.26
C PHE A 205 -1.81 -14.01 1.77
N SER A 206 -1.77 -13.02 0.89
CA SER A 206 -1.88 -11.60 1.26
C SER A 206 -3.22 -11.29 1.94
N GLY A 207 -4.32 -11.86 1.43
CA GLY A 207 -5.63 -11.77 2.08
C GLY A 207 -5.64 -12.32 3.50
N LEU A 208 -4.99 -13.47 3.71
CA LEU A 208 -4.85 -14.07 5.04
C LEU A 208 -4.03 -13.18 5.99
N CYS A 209 -2.93 -12.60 5.51
CA CYS A 209 -2.13 -11.66 6.30
C CYS A 209 -2.94 -10.40 6.69
N LEU A 210 -3.74 -9.85 5.76
CA LEU A 210 -4.61 -8.70 6.05
C LEU A 210 -5.68 -9.04 7.09
N ILE A 211 -6.29 -10.23 7.02
CA ILE A 211 -7.26 -10.70 8.03
C ILE A 211 -6.58 -10.86 9.39
N ALA A 212 -5.39 -11.46 9.43
CA ALA A 212 -4.63 -11.59 10.67
C ALA A 212 -4.33 -10.23 11.31
N THR A 213 -3.92 -9.24 10.50
CA THR A 213 -3.73 -7.85 10.95
C THR A 213 -5.04 -7.24 11.46
N ALA A 214 -6.15 -7.43 10.74
CA ALA A 214 -7.45 -6.95 11.17
C ALA A 214 -7.92 -7.59 12.48
N VAL A 215 -7.72 -8.89 12.67
CA VAL A 215 -8.05 -9.58 13.94
C VAL A 215 -7.24 -9.02 15.09
N PHE A 216 -5.93 -8.77 14.89
CA PHE A 216 -5.09 -8.11 15.88
C PHE A 216 -5.62 -6.72 16.25
N GLU A 217 -5.99 -5.92 15.25
CA GLU A 217 -6.63 -4.61 15.40
C GLU A 217 -7.92 -4.71 16.22
N GLY A 218 -8.83 -5.60 15.81
CA GLY A 218 -10.11 -5.81 16.49
C GLY A 218 -9.94 -6.24 17.95
N ALA A 219 -8.96 -7.11 18.21
CA ALA A 219 -8.62 -7.53 19.58
C ALA A 219 -8.10 -6.34 20.41
N HIS A 220 -7.27 -5.48 19.82
CA HIS A 220 -6.76 -4.28 20.49
C HIS A 220 -7.87 -3.27 20.80
N ILE A 221 -8.78 -3.00 19.84
CA ILE A 221 -9.96 -2.15 20.05
C ILE A 221 -10.84 -2.71 21.19
N ALA A 222 -11.14 -4.01 21.15
CA ALA A 222 -11.94 -4.66 22.19
C ALA A 222 -11.29 -4.55 23.60
N TRP A 223 -9.95 -4.69 23.65
CA TRP A 223 -9.21 -4.52 24.89
C TRP A 223 -9.24 -3.09 25.42
N GLN A 224 -9.12 -2.09 24.54
CA GLN A 224 -9.23 -0.68 24.93
C GLN A 224 -10.62 -0.34 25.44
N LEU A 225 -11.67 -0.80 24.76
CA LEU A 225 -13.06 -0.65 25.20
C LEU A 225 -13.30 -1.29 26.57
N ALA A 226 -12.82 -2.52 26.79
CA ALA A 226 -12.96 -3.22 28.05
C ALA A 226 -12.25 -2.50 29.23
N LYS A 227 -11.21 -1.71 28.94
CA LYS A 227 -10.49 -0.92 29.95
C LYS A 227 -10.97 0.53 30.09
N HIS A 228 -12.07 0.91 29.42
CA HIS A 228 -12.58 2.30 29.40
C HIS A 228 -11.52 3.34 28.97
N LYS A 229 -10.66 2.98 28.01
CA LYS A 229 -9.56 3.83 27.52
C LYS A 229 -9.82 4.42 26.13
N LEU A 230 -11.00 4.19 25.56
CA LEU A 230 -11.46 4.83 24.32
C LEU A 230 -12.38 6.00 24.64
#